data_a6636d369f386da985cdf849e1c72d66
#
_entry.id   a6636d369f386da985cdf849e1c72d66
#
_cell.length_a   1.000
_cell.length_b   1.000
_cell.length_c   1.000
_cell.angle_alpha   90.00
_cell.angle_beta   90.00
_cell.angle_gamma   90.00
#
_symmetry.space_group_name_H-M   'P 1'
#
loop_
_entity.id
_entity.type
_entity.pdbx_description
1 polymer ?
#
loop_
_entity_poly.entity_id
_entity_poly.type
_entity_poly.pdbx_seq_one_letter_code
_entity_poly.pdbx_strand_id
1 'polypeptide(L)'
;MKRLQELQSENYRLKAENNALKQRLVTRQRHEARHLRGGAWTKKDPIAREIAKLSGLEFNELWQRTRAHRISRRRQEVMYIMQEFAGMTSIAAGEYFGMDHATALHAKRRVELDLMQDKDVSQRIAAVVNLLQL
;
A
#
# COMPACT_ATOMS: atom_id res chain seq x y z
N MET A 1 -2.67 -38.19 19.71
CA MET A 1 -3.27 -36.83 19.71
C MET A 1 -2.24 -35.69 19.72
N LYS A 2 -1.21 -35.76 20.56
CA LYS A 2 -0.15 -34.76 20.58
C LYS A 2 0.56 -34.62 19.23
N ARG A 3 0.80 -35.73 18.52
CA ARG A 3 1.51 -35.73 17.23
C ARG A 3 0.73 -35.00 16.11
N LEU A 4 -0.59 -35.11 16.14
CA LEU A 4 -1.44 -34.42 15.15
C LEU A 4 -1.44 -32.91 15.36
N GLN A 5 -1.47 -32.45 16.59
CA GLN A 5 -1.41 -31.04 16.94
C GLN A 5 -0.04 -30.44 16.61
N GLU A 6 1.04 -31.16 16.84
CA GLU A 6 2.40 -30.76 16.48
C GLU A 6 2.55 -30.62 14.96
N LEU A 7 2.03 -31.55 14.18
CA LEU A 7 2.03 -31.50 12.72
C LEU A 7 1.20 -30.33 12.18
N GLN A 8 0.06 -30.05 12.80
CA GLN A 8 -0.77 -28.91 12.44
C GLN A 8 -0.07 -27.58 12.74
N SER A 9 0.60 -27.47 13.88
CA SER A 9 1.38 -26.31 14.27
C SER A 9 2.56 -26.08 13.31
N GLU A 10 3.26 -27.14 12.91
CA GLU A 10 4.35 -27.09 11.93
C GLU A 10 3.82 -26.65 10.56
N ASN A 11 2.69 -27.17 10.11
CA ASN A 11 2.08 -26.76 8.86
C ASN A 11 1.69 -25.28 8.85
N TYR A 12 1.16 -24.79 9.95
CA TYR A 12 0.84 -23.37 10.10
C TYR A 12 2.08 -22.51 10.01
N ARG A 13 3.13 -22.88 10.70
CA ARG A 13 4.41 -22.16 10.69
C ARG A 13 5.03 -22.14 9.30
N LEU A 14 5.06 -23.28 8.61
CA LEU A 14 5.62 -23.40 7.26
C LEU A 14 4.83 -22.57 6.25
N LYS A 15 3.51 -22.53 6.33
CA LYS A 15 2.68 -21.70 5.47
C LYS A 15 2.96 -20.21 5.70
N ALA A 16 3.09 -19.80 6.95
CA ALA A 16 3.41 -18.41 7.30
C ALA A 16 4.80 -18.01 6.77
N GLU A 17 5.80 -18.88 6.94
CA GLU A 17 7.15 -18.66 6.41
C GLU A 17 7.16 -18.60 4.88
N ASN A 18 6.43 -19.48 4.20
CA ASN A 18 6.30 -19.47 2.74
C ASN A 18 5.65 -18.19 2.22
N ASN A 19 4.60 -17.73 2.88
CA ASN A 19 3.93 -16.48 2.52
C ASN A 19 4.86 -15.27 2.70
N ALA A 20 5.60 -15.23 3.81
CA ALA A 20 6.57 -14.18 4.06
C ALA A 20 7.68 -14.16 3.00
N LEU A 21 8.21 -15.33 2.62
CA LEU A 21 9.22 -15.47 1.57
C LEU A 21 8.68 -15.05 0.21
N LYS A 22 7.45 -15.43 -0.14
CA LYS A 22 6.80 -15.02 -1.39
C LYS A 22 6.63 -13.51 -1.45
N GLN A 23 6.21 -12.89 -0.37
CA GLN A 23 6.05 -11.43 -0.29
C GLN A 23 7.40 -10.72 -0.44
N ARG A 24 8.44 -11.21 0.20
CA ARG A 24 9.80 -10.66 0.05
C ARG A 24 10.31 -10.78 -1.38
N LEU A 25 10.06 -11.91 -2.02
CA LEU A 25 10.47 -12.14 -3.41
C LEU A 25 9.75 -11.19 -4.36
N VAL A 26 8.44 -11.03 -4.20
CA VAL A 26 7.65 -10.10 -5.01
C VAL A 26 8.12 -8.66 -4.81
N THR A 27 8.36 -8.25 -3.58
CA THR A 27 8.89 -6.91 -3.26
C THR A 27 10.24 -6.69 -3.91
N ARG A 28 11.13 -7.68 -3.82
CA ARG A 28 12.47 -7.63 -4.44
C ARG A 28 12.38 -7.53 -5.96
N GLN A 29 11.54 -8.33 -6.59
CA GLN A 29 11.31 -8.28 -8.03
C GLN A 29 10.77 -6.93 -8.48
N ARG A 30 9.88 -6.34 -7.71
CA ARG A 30 9.35 -4.99 -7.96
C ARG A 30 10.45 -3.94 -7.85
N HIS A 31 11.33 -4.04 -6.86
CA HIS A 31 12.49 -3.17 -6.70
C HIS A 31 13.45 -3.26 -7.88
N GLU A 32 13.77 -4.47 -8.31
CA GLU A 32 14.66 -4.72 -9.46
C GLU A 32 14.04 -4.19 -10.76
N ALA A 33 12.78 -4.48 -11.00
CA ALA A 33 12.05 -4.00 -12.18
C ALA A 33 12.02 -2.46 -12.24
N ARG A 34 11.92 -1.81 -11.09
CA ARG A 34 11.97 -0.35 -10.99
C ARG A 34 13.33 0.22 -11.33
N HIS A 35 14.38 -0.38 -10.81
CA HIS A 35 15.75 0.04 -11.04
C HIS A 35 16.09 -0.03 -12.54
N LEU A 36 15.62 -1.07 -13.21
CA LEU A 36 15.80 -1.28 -14.64
C LEU A 36 14.99 -0.32 -15.52
N ARG A 37 13.83 0.17 -15.03
CA ARG A 37 12.94 1.05 -15.79
C ARG A 37 13.17 2.56 -15.56
N GLY A 38 14.25 2.92 -14.86
CA GLY A 38 14.59 4.34 -14.68
C GLY A 38 13.70 5.14 -13.77
N GLY A 39 13.10 4.48 -12.78
CA GLY A 39 12.32 5.16 -11.77
C GLY A 39 10.87 4.72 -11.75
N ALA A 40 10.59 3.89 -10.81
CA ALA A 40 9.25 3.37 -10.52
C ALA A 40 8.31 4.40 -9.95
N TRP A 41 8.83 5.53 -9.71
CA TRP A 41 8.14 6.66 -9.15
C TRP A 41 7.31 7.40 -10.21
N THR A 42 7.39 6.93 -11.47
CA THR A 42 6.58 7.44 -12.57
C THR A 42 5.07 7.18 -12.39
N LYS A 43 4.70 6.22 -11.53
CA LYS A 43 3.29 5.90 -11.24
C LYS A 43 2.72 6.61 -10.02
N LYS A 44 3.47 7.47 -9.34
CA LYS A 44 2.98 8.18 -8.15
C LYS A 44 1.78 9.08 -8.47
N ASP A 45 1.86 9.88 -9.53
CA ASP A 45 0.75 10.73 -9.95
C ASP A 45 -0.46 9.92 -10.41
N PRO A 46 -0.32 8.88 -11.25
CA PRO A 46 -1.44 8.00 -11.56
C PRO A 46 -2.12 7.38 -10.35
N ILE A 47 -1.36 6.93 -9.33
CA ILE A 47 -1.93 6.39 -8.10
C ILE A 47 -2.82 7.44 -7.42
N ALA A 48 -2.31 8.65 -7.24
CA ALA A 48 -3.05 9.73 -6.60
C ALA A 48 -4.28 10.13 -7.42
N ARG A 49 -4.16 10.22 -8.74
CA ARG A 49 -5.29 10.55 -9.64
C ARG A 49 -6.41 9.52 -9.58
N GLU A 50 -6.08 8.25 -9.59
CA GLU A 50 -7.08 7.19 -9.55
C GLU A 50 -7.79 7.11 -8.19
N ILE A 51 -7.05 7.26 -7.09
CA ILE A 51 -7.66 7.32 -5.76
C ILE A 51 -8.61 8.51 -5.66
N ALA A 52 -8.21 9.68 -6.12
CA ALA A 52 -9.06 10.87 -6.12
C ALA A 52 -10.32 10.65 -6.96
N LYS A 53 -10.17 10.14 -8.16
CA LYS A 53 -11.28 9.86 -9.09
C LYS A 53 -12.30 8.90 -8.48
N LEU A 54 -11.84 7.79 -7.92
CA LEU A 54 -12.72 6.79 -7.30
C LEU A 54 -13.39 7.29 -6.02
N SER A 55 -12.84 8.32 -5.41
CA SER A 55 -13.35 8.92 -4.18
C SER A 55 -14.23 10.16 -4.42
N GLY A 56 -14.39 10.57 -5.68
CA GLY A 56 -15.12 11.79 -6.01
C GLY A 56 -14.39 13.06 -5.62
N LEU A 57 -13.06 13.01 -5.55
CA LEU A 57 -12.21 14.15 -5.21
C LEU A 57 -11.49 14.67 -6.45
N GLU A 58 -11.17 15.97 -6.43
CA GLU A 58 -10.22 16.53 -7.38
C GLU A 58 -8.80 16.14 -6.95
N PHE A 59 -7.92 15.95 -7.92
CA PHE A 59 -6.53 15.56 -7.66
C PHE A 59 -5.86 16.49 -6.65
N ASN A 60 -6.04 17.80 -6.80
CA ASN A 60 -5.41 18.80 -5.93
C ASN A 60 -5.94 18.80 -4.50
N GLU A 61 -7.16 18.29 -4.28
CA GLU A 61 -7.74 18.22 -2.93
C GLU A 61 -6.94 17.32 -2.01
N LEU A 62 -6.21 16.33 -2.54
CA LEU A 62 -5.38 15.44 -1.73
C LEU A 62 -4.27 16.18 -0.97
N TRP A 63 -3.86 17.35 -1.45
CA TRP A 63 -2.84 18.17 -0.78
C TRP A 63 -3.40 19.16 0.23
N GLN A 64 -4.72 19.25 0.38
CA GLN A 64 -5.33 20.14 1.35
C GLN A 64 -4.97 19.70 2.77
N ARG A 65 -4.51 20.66 3.57
CA ARG A 65 -4.24 20.44 4.98
C ARG A 65 -5.52 20.62 5.77
N THR A 66 -6.30 19.55 5.83
CA THR A 66 -7.58 19.52 6.49
C THR A 66 -7.67 18.31 7.42
N ARG A 67 -8.44 18.43 8.49
CA ARG A 67 -8.77 17.34 9.39
C ARG A 67 -9.93 16.47 8.88
N ALA A 68 -10.54 16.84 7.75
CA ALA A 68 -11.62 16.06 7.17
C ALA A 68 -11.13 14.66 6.77
N HIS A 69 -11.71 13.65 7.35
CA HIS A 69 -11.34 12.24 7.09
C HIS A 69 -11.53 11.86 5.61
N ARG A 70 -12.46 12.49 4.92
CA ARG A 70 -12.71 12.30 3.51
C ARG A 70 -11.43 12.48 2.68
N ILE A 71 -10.62 13.47 3.01
CA ILE A 71 -9.39 13.78 2.28
C ILE A 71 -8.19 13.08 2.91
N SER A 72 -8.02 13.19 4.22
CA SER A 72 -6.86 12.62 4.90
C SER A 72 -6.77 11.10 4.73
N ARG A 73 -7.89 10.40 4.76
CA ARG A 73 -7.92 8.94 4.56
C ARG A 73 -7.57 8.54 3.13
N ARG A 74 -8.03 9.31 2.14
CA ARG A 74 -7.67 9.03 0.74
C ARG A 74 -6.18 9.28 0.50
N ARG A 75 -5.62 10.32 1.08
CA ARG A 75 -4.18 10.58 1.06
C ARG A 75 -3.40 9.41 1.69
N GLN A 76 -3.88 8.88 2.79
CA GLN A 76 -3.28 7.71 3.44
C GLN A 76 -3.29 6.49 2.52
N GLU A 77 -4.37 6.27 1.78
CA GLU A 77 -4.45 5.17 0.81
C GLU A 77 -3.42 5.33 -0.31
N VAL A 78 -3.22 6.54 -0.81
CA VAL A 78 -2.19 6.82 -1.81
C VAL A 78 -0.80 6.48 -1.27
N MET A 79 -0.47 6.96 -0.08
CA MET A 79 0.82 6.66 0.54
C MET A 79 1.02 5.16 0.79
N TYR A 80 -0.04 4.46 1.17
CA TYR A 80 0.00 3.01 1.35
C TYR A 80 0.33 2.29 0.03
N ILE A 81 -0.37 2.62 -1.04
CA ILE A 81 -0.13 2.01 -2.36
C ILE A 81 1.29 2.30 -2.83
N MET A 82 1.77 3.52 -2.65
CA MET A 82 3.13 3.91 -3.00
C MET A 82 4.17 3.06 -2.29
N GLN A 83 4.00 2.83 -0.99
CA GLN A 83 4.94 2.05 -0.19
C GLN A 83 4.83 0.55 -0.46
N GLU A 84 3.61 0.02 -0.53
CA GLU A 84 3.38 -1.43 -0.61
C GLU A 84 3.50 -1.97 -2.04
N PHE A 85 3.03 -1.23 -3.03
CA PHE A 85 2.93 -1.73 -4.41
C PHE A 85 3.86 -1.03 -5.39
N ALA A 86 4.15 0.23 -5.20
CA ALA A 86 5.09 0.96 -6.05
C ALA A 86 6.51 0.94 -5.50
N GLY A 87 6.70 0.39 -4.30
CA GLY A 87 8.00 0.21 -3.65
C GLY A 87 8.71 1.51 -3.31
N MET A 88 7.96 2.57 -3.11
CA MET A 88 8.52 3.81 -2.62
C MET A 88 8.86 3.69 -1.14
N THR A 89 9.87 4.40 -0.71
CA THR A 89 10.21 4.48 0.71
C THR A 89 9.16 5.32 1.44
N SER A 90 9.08 5.17 2.77
CA SER A 90 8.20 6.01 3.59
C SER A 90 8.56 7.50 3.49
N ILE A 91 9.85 7.80 3.36
CA ILE A 91 10.34 9.17 3.17
C ILE A 91 9.77 9.74 1.87
N ALA A 92 9.90 9.01 0.77
CA ALA A 92 9.45 9.45 -0.55
C ALA A 92 7.93 9.58 -0.64
N ALA A 93 7.19 8.63 -0.08
CA ALA A 93 5.73 8.70 -0.04
C ALA A 93 5.24 9.90 0.78
N GLY A 94 5.90 10.19 1.90
CA GLY A 94 5.62 11.38 2.69
C GLY A 94 5.94 12.66 1.94
N GLU A 95 7.11 12.75 1.34
CA GLU A 95 7.56 13.93 0.57
C GLU A 95 6.61 14.26 -0.58
N TYR A 96 6.01 13.29 -1.19
CA TYR A 96 5.03 13.51 -2.27
C TYR A 96 3.91 14.46 -1.83
N PHE A 97 3.47 14.35 -0.58
CA PHE A 97 2.46 15.23 -0.01
C PHE A 97 3.04 16.34 0.89
N GLY A 98 4.35 16.51 0.91
CA GLY A 98 5.00 17.48 1.80
C GLY A 98 4.94 17.09 3.27
N MET A 99 4.95 15.79 3.57
CA MET A 99 4.85 15.22 4.92
C MET A 99 6.11 14.43 5.27
N ASP A 100 6.29 14.11 6.55
CA ASP A 100 7.44 13.34 7.00
C ASP A 100 7.21 11.82 6.85
N HIS A 101 8.29 11.05 7.07
CA HIS A 101 8.24 9.60 6.95
C HIS A 101 7.35 8.94 8.03
N ALA A 102 7.26 9.54 9.21
CA ALA A 102 6.41 9.03 10.30
C ALA A 102 4.94 9.09 9.91
N THR A 103 4.53 10.16 9.23
CA THR A 103 3.18 10.30 8.69
C THR A 103 2.88 9.21 7.66
N ALA A 104 3.83 8.92 6.76
CA ALA A 104 3.68 7.85 5.76
C ALA A 104 3.59 6.46 6.41
N LEU A 105 4.40 6.19 7.43
CA LEU A 105 4.33 4.93 8.17
C LEU A 105 3.01 4.77 8.92
N HIS A 106 2.53 5.85 9.53
CA HIS A 106 1.23 5.87 10.19
C HIS A 106 0.10 5.60 9.18
N ALA A 107 0.17 6.22 8.02
CA ALA A 107 -0.79 6.01 6.93
C ALA A 107 -0.84 4.54 6.52
N LYS A 108 0.31 3.90 6.36
CA LYS A 108 0.40 2.49 6.01
C LYS A 108 -0.31 1.61 7.05
N ARG A 109 -0.03 1.84 8.33
CA ARG A 109 -0.67 1.09 9.42
C ARG A 109 -2.18 1.29 9.46
N ARG A 110 -2.62 2.53 9.25
CA ARG A 110 -4.04 2.86 9.25
C ARG A 110 -4.78 2.16 8.11
N VAL A 111 -4.22 2.18 6.91
CA VAL A 111 -4.82 1.52 5.75
C VAL A 111 -4.84 0.00 5.91
N GLU A 112 -3.80 -0.58 6.48
CA GLU A 112 -3.77 -2.01 6.80
C GLU A 112 -4.94 -2.43 7.70
N LEU A 113 -5.26 -1.60 8.69
CA LEU A 113 -6.44 -1.82 9.54
C LEU A 113 -7.75 -1.64 8.77
N ASP A 114 -7.85 -0.60 7.95
CA ASP A 114 -9.04 -0.32 7.15
C ASP A 114 -9.30 -1.45 6.15
N LEU A 115 -8.27 -2.04 5.57
CA LEU A 115 -8.39 -3.19 4.65
C LEU A 115 -9.04 -4.40 5.30
N MET A 116 -8.87 -4.56 6.60
CA MET A 116 -9.46 -5.67 7.35
C MET A 116 -10.94 -5.44 7.68
N GLN A 117 -11.41 -4.19 7.68
CA GLN A 117 -12.71 -3.82 8.21
C GLN A 117 -13.62 -3.13 7.20
N ASP A 118 -13.07 -2.55 6.14
CA ASP A 118 -13.81 -1.71 5.20
C ASP A 118 -13.68 -2.24 3.77
N LYS A 119 -14.79 -2.72 3.23
CA LYS A 119 -14.84 -3.25 1.86
C LYS A 119 -14.58 -2.17 0.80
N ASP A 120 -15.02 -0.95 1.03
CA ASP A 120 -14.83 0.14 0.08
C ASP A 120 -13.36 0.48 -0.08
N VAL A 121 -12.61 0.50 1.01
CA VAL A 121 -11.16 0.70 0.98
C VAL A 121 -10.47 -0.44 0.21
N SER A 122 -10.84 -1.67 0.52
CA SER A 122 -10.28 -2.86 -0.13
C SER A 122 -10.56 -2.84 -1.64
N GLN A 123 -11.78 -2.56 -2.04
CA GLN A 123 -12.18 -2.51 -3.46
C GLN A 123 -11.47 -1.38 -4.20
N ARG A 124 -11.36 -0.20 -3.58
CA ARG A 124 -10.72 0.95 -4.20
C ARG A 124 -9.22 0.69 -4.42
N ILE A 125 -8.53 0.18 -3.42
CA ILE A 125 -7.10 -0.14 -3.52
C ILE A 125 -6.88 -1.24 -4.57
N ALA A 126 -7.68 -2.29 -4.54
CA ALA A 126 -7.57 -3.37 -5.53
C ALA A 126 -7.81 -2.85 -6.96
N ALA A 127 -8.77 -1.96 -7.15
CA ALA A 127 -9.07 -1.37 -8.45
C ALA A 127 -7.87 -0.56 -8.99
N VAL A 128 -7.24 0.25 -8.15
CA VAL A 128 -6.07 1.04 -8.53
C VAL A 128 -4.87 0.15 -8.83
N VAL A 129 -4.60 -0.83 -7.99
CA VAL A 129 -3.50 -1.78 -8.18
C VAL A 129 -3.65 -2.54 -9.50
N ASN A 130 -4.86 -3.02 -9.80
CA ASN A 130 -5.13 -3.75 -11.03
C ASN A 130 -5.07 -2.84 -12.27
N LEU A 131 -5.64 -1.65 -12.19
CA LEU A 131 -5.66 -0.70 -13.31
C LEU A 131 -4.25 -0.28 -13.71
N LEU A 132 -3.40 0.00 -12.75
CA LEU A 132 -2.03 0.47 -12.97
C LEU A 132 -1.02 -0.67 -13.08
N GLN A 133 -1.44 -1.91 -12.94
CA GLN A 133 -0.59 -3.10 -13.01
C GLN A 133 0.59 -3.03 -12.03
N LEU A 134 0.28 -2.69 -10.82
CA LEU A 134 1.27 -2.58 -9.75
C LEU A 134 1.64 -3.93 -9.13
#